data_3a7792d22459da8c7abe4070f777670f
#
_entry.id   3a7792d22459da8c7abe4070f777670f
#
_cell.length_a   1.000
_cell.length_b   1.000
_cell.length_c   1.000
_cell.angle_alpha   90.00
_cell.angle_beta   90.00
_cell.angle_gamma   90.00
#
_symmetry.space_group_name_H-M   'P 1'
#
loop_
_entity.id
_entity.type
_entity.pdbx_description
1 polymer ?
#
loop_
_entity_poly.entity_id
_entity_poly.type
_entity_poly.pdbx_seq_one_letter_code
_entity_poly.pdbx_strand_id
1 'polypeptide(L)'
;MTKKIRAIGAVVVVGIWLLIVAVAWFSSDEVYSFTERSYLDPFPELTLENIMEKDDASRGTQSFMTEFNAYTLDQFPMRDGFRQIKAMFHLYALQQSNNNGKYIHDGYMTEMTPLNEEVFQKNLESIQRIYEKYLENAENCNVYMAVVPDKNYFLAEPSGHDAMSMDYGQFFADVQANTPWANHIDLLDVLDISDYYRTDTHWRQENIVDVAQKLANAMGAEGPKTEDFTVQKLEDTFYGVYYGQIAVPVAGEDLFLLRSDVLDECLVSYDGAPAVEGVYDWDRSKVELEAKPNGGYNVYGDMYEVFLSKESGLIVIENPNATTDKELVVFRDSFGRSLIPLLVQDYAKITVIDTRWITGGTHMLDRFVNFENKDVLLLYSTTVLNSVELK
;
A
#
# COMPACT_ATOMS: atom_id res chain seq x y z
N MET A 1 15.51 37.09 35.97
CA MET A 1 15.99 37.31 34.61
C MET A 1 15.92 38.80 34.30
N THR A 2 17.02 39.44 33.95
CA THR A 2 17.10 40.89 33.75
C THR A 2 16.36 41.33 32.49
N LYS A 3 15.82 42.58 32.45
CA LYS A 3 15.13 43.14 31.24
C LYS A 3 16.00 42.99 29.98
N LYS A 4 17.32 43.12 30.10
CA LYS A 4 18.28 42.95 28.98
C LYS A 4 18.27 41.52 28.41
N ILE A 5 18.22 40.48 29.26
CA ILE A 5 18.19 39.07 28.78
C ILE A 5 16.89 38.80 28.03
N ARG A 6 15.76 39.29 28.53
CA ARG A 6 14.47 39.15 27.83
C ARG A 6 14.46 39.88 26.47
N ALA A 7 15.01 41.09 26.40
CA ALA A 7 15.11 41.85 25.15
C ALA A 7 16.03 41.14 24.14
N ILE A 8 17.17 40.62 24.55
CA ILE A 8 18.06 39.84 23.68
C ILE A 8 17.36 38.57 23.22
N GLY A 9 16.66 37.84 24.09
CA GLY A 9 15.89 36.66 23.71
C GLY A 9 14.82 36.97 22.67
N ALA A 10 14.09 38.08 22.86
CA ALA A 10 13.06 38.50 21.88
C ALA A 10 13.68 38.85 20.52
N VAL A 11 14.82 39.57 20.49
CA VAL A 11 15.52 39.90 19.24
C VAL A 11 15.99 38.65 18.50
N VAL A 12 16.54 37.66 19.26
CA VAL A 12 16.99 36.37 18.69
C VAL A 12 15.80 35.61 18.07
N VAL A 13 14.69 35.51 18.79
CA VAL A 13 13.47 34.84 18.29
C VAL A 13 12.95 35.52 17.02
N VAL A 14 12.82 36.84 17.02
CA VAL A 14 12.38 37.60 15.83
C VAL A 14 13.39 37.45 14.68
N GLY A 15 14.69 37.46 14.97
CA GLY A 15 15.73 37.23 13.96
C GLY A 15 15.65 35.85 13.32
N ILE A 16 15.40 34.81 14.10
CA ILE A 16 15.17 33.44 13.62
C ILE A 16 13.91 33.39 12.71
N TRP A 17 12.80 33.98 13.13
CA TRP A 17 11.59 34.03 12.33
C TRP A 17 11.79 34.77 10.99
N LEU A 18 12.46 35.90 10.99
CA LEU A 18 12.79 36.63 9.76
C LEU A 18 13.71 35.82 8.84
N LEU A 19 14.65 35.07 9.42
CA LEU A 19 15.51 34.18 8.64
C LEU A 19 14.70 33.04 8.00
N ILE A 20 13.80 32.39 8.74
CA ILE A 20 12.92 31.34 8.22
C ILE A 20 12.06 31.87 7.07
N VAL A 21 11.45 33.06 7.23
CA VAL A 21 10.64 33.70 6.19
C VAL A 21 11.49 34.02 4.96
N ALA A 22 12.71 34.53 5.15
CA ALA A 22 13.61 34.81 4.05
C ALA A 22 14.03 33.54 3.31
N VAL A 23 14.37 32.46 4.04
CA VAL A 23 14.69 31.16 3.42
C VAL A 23 13.50 30.63 2.67
N ALA A 24 12.29 30.64 3.23
CA ALA A 24 11.07 30.21 2.55
C ALA A 24 10.81 31.01 1.24
N TRP A 25 11.07 32.32 1.27
CA TRP A 25 10.84 33.20 0.11
C TRP A 25 11.84 32.99 -1.02
N PHE A 26 13.08 32.60 -0.71
CA PHE A 26 14.16 32.44 -1.70
C PHE A 26 14.45 30.98 -2.05
N SER A 27 13.83 30.01 -1.40
CA SER A 27 13.92 28.60 -1.79
C SER A 27 13.01 28.32 -2.99
N SER A 28 13.44 27.42 -3.86
CA SER A 28 12.57 26.89 -4.91
C SER A 28 11.53 25.95 -4.29
N ASP A 29 10.31 26.01 -4.80
CA ASP A 29 9.25 25.10 -4.39
C ASP A 29 9.59 23.65 -4.79
N GLU A 30 9.27 22.73 -3.92
CA GLU A 30 9.32 21.29 -4.21
C GLU A 30 7.97 20.81 -4.73
N VAL A 31 8.02 19.93 -5.74
CA VAL A 31 6.80 19.42 -6.38
C VAL A 31 6.23 18.22 -5.65
N TYR A 32 7.11 17.43 -5.03
CA TYR A 32 6.74 16.15 -4.46
C TYR A 32 7.58 15.82 -3.21
N SER A 33 6.92 15.34 -2.17
CA SER A 33 7.59 14.79 -0.99
C SER A 33 7.73 13.27 -1.13
N PHE A 34 8.95 12.79 -1.33
CA PHE A 34 9.23 11.35 -1.33
C PHE A 34 9.02 10.70 0.03
N THR A 35 9.20 11.48 1.10
CA THR A 35 8.97 11.01 2.47
C THR A 35 7.49 10.72 2.73
N GLU A 36 6.60 11.60 2.28
CA GLU A 36 5.14 11.45 2.46
C GLU A 36 4.46 10.76 1.28
N ARG A 37 5.17 10.59 0.17
CA ARG A 37 4.65 10.06 -1.09
C ARG A 37 3.45 10.86 -1.60
N SER A 38 3.55 12.19 -1.55
CA SER A 38 2.48 13.10 -1.96
C SER A 38 3.00 14.30 -2.73
N TYR A 39 2.18 14.80 -3.65
CA TYR A 39 2.43 16.11 -4.28
C TYR A 39 2.30 17.20 -3.23
N LEU A 40 3.16 18.20 -3.33
CA LEU A 40 3.14 19.37 -2.46
C LEU A 40 2.38 20.51 -3.15
N ASP A 41 1.64 21.27 -2.37
CA ASP A 41 0.83 22.36 -2.87
C ASP A 41 1.71 23.50 -3.43
N PRO A 42 1.49 23.94 -4.70
CA PRO A 42 2.20 25.07 -5.29
C PRO A 42 1.66 26.38 -4.75
N PHE A 43 2.40 27.49 -5.00
CA PHE A 43 1.89 28.81 -4.70
C PHE A 43 0.58 29.08 -5.49
N PRO A 44 -0.51 29.53 -4.83
CA PRO A 44 -1.79 29.74 -5.50
C PRO A 44 -1.72 30.89 -6.52
N GLU A 45 -2.51 30.80 -7.59
CA GLU A 45 -2.55 31.83 -8.61
C GLU A 45 -3.07 33.17 -8.08
N LEU A 46 -2.31 34.23 -8.28
CA LEU A 46 -2.67 35.61 -7.91
C LEU A 46 -3.61 36.24 -8.94
N THR A 47 -4.82 35.76 -9.05
CA THR A 47 -5.89 36.35 -9.86
C THR A 47 -6.94 37.00 -8.96
N LEU A 48 -7.63 38.05 -9.47
CA LEU A 48 -8.75 38.65 -8.73
C LEU A 48 -9.87 37.62 -8.46
N GLU A 49 -10.08 36.69 -9.38
CA GLU A 49 -11.07 35.64 -9.27
C GLU A 49 -10.73 34.72 -8.09
N ASN A 50 -9.51 34.20 -8.02
CA ASN A 50 -9.06 33.31 -6.95
C ASN A 50 -9.05 34.00 -5.58
N ILE A 51 -8.62 35.29 -5.51
CA ILE A 51 -8.62 36.05 -4.26
C ILE A 51 -10.05 36.31 -3.73
N MET A 52 -11.05 36.42 -4.62
CA MET A 52 -12.44 36.67 -4.26
C MET A 52 -13.26 35.39 -4.09
N GLU A 53 -12.71 34.24 -4.50
CA GLU A 53 -13.37 32.93 -4.37
C GLU A 53 -13.49 32.53 -2.91
N LYS A 54 -14.58 31.81 -2.59
CA LYS A 54 -14.81 31.24 -1.26
C LYS A 54 -14.73 29.73 -1.33
N ASP A 55 -14.37 29.14 -0.19
CA ASP A 55 -14.41 27.70 -0.06
C ASP A 55 -15.83 27.17 -0.33
N ASP A 56 -15.94 26.25 -1.29
CA ASP A 56 -17.19 25.57 -1.63
C ASP A 56 -16.90 24.08 -1.88
N ALA A 57 -17.10 23.28 -0.86
CA ALA A 57 -16.87 21.84 -0.90
C ALA A 57 -17.74 21.13 -1.97
N SER A 58 -18.92 21.69 -2.31
CA SER A 58 -19.80 21.09 -3.31
C SER A 58 -19.28 21.24 -4.75
N ARG A 59 -18.41 22.21 -4.96
CA ARG A 59 -17.75 22.49 -6.24
C ARG A 59 -16.28 22.06 -6.28
N GLY A 60 -15.72 21.65 -5.13
CA GLY A 60 -14.32 21.35 -4.97
C GLY A 60 -13.41 22.60 -5.09
N THR A 61 -13.97 23.81 -4.90
CA THR A 61 -13.19 25.06 -4.95
C THR A 61 -12.69 25.44 -3.56
N GLN A 62 -11.46 25.98 -3.53
CA GLN A 62 -10.82 26.47 -2.31
C GLN A 62 -10.51 27.97 -2.49
N SER A 63 -10.63 28.73 -1.39
CA SER A 63 -10.26 30.13 -1.39
C SER A 63 -8.74 30.29 -1.47
N PHE A 64 -8.27 31.40 -2.02
CA PHE A 64 -6.85 31.74 -2.05
C PHE A 64 -6.16 31.56 -0.68
N MET A 65 -6.82 31.94 0.40
CA MET A 65 -6.25 31.79 1.75
C MET A 65 -6.13 30.34 2.20
N THR A 66 -7.05 29.47 1.78
CA THR A 66 -6.97 28.01 2.05
C THR A 66 -5.82 27.39 1.28
N GLU A 67 -5.70 27.68 -0.03
CA GLU A 67 -4.59 27.23 -0.86
C GLU A 67 -3.25 27.79 -0.37
N PHE A 68 -3.20 29.08 0.01
CA PHE A 68 -2.00 29.70 0.55
C PHE A 68 -1.56 29.10 1.89
N ASN A 69 -2.52 28.72 2.75
CA ASN A 69 -2.19 28.01 3.99
C ASN A 69 -1.60 26.63 3.70
N ALA A 70 -2.17 25.88 2.76
CA ALA A 70 -1.66 24.58 2.34
C ALA A 70 -0.23 24.72 1.78
N TYR A 71 -0.03 25.67 0.83
CA TYR A 71 1.29 26.01 0.31
C TYR A 71 2.32 26.32 1.40
N THR A 72 1.98 27.17 2.38
CA THR A 72 2.93 27.56 3.45
C THR A 72 3.29 26.40 4.38
N LEU A 73 2.42 25.42 4.52
CA LEU A 73 2.71 24.19 5.28
C LEU A 73 3.58 23.24 4.47
N ASP A 74 3.32 23.10 3.20
CA ASP A 74 4.02 22.16 2.32
C ASP A 74 5.41 22.66 1.91
N GLN A 75 5.54 23.97 1.66
CA GLN A 75 6.82 24.57 1.26
C GLN A 75 7.60 25.15 2.47
N PHE A 76 7.23 24.74 3.71
CA PHE A 76 7.94 25.23 4.89
C PHE A 76 9.39 24.72 4.90
N PRO A 77 10.39 25.61 5.06
CA PRO A 77 11.80 25.20 5.08
C PRO A 77 12.08 24.14 6.14
N MET A 78 12.79 23.08 5.76
CA MET A 78 13.10 21.95 6.63
C MET A 78 11.84 21.24 7.18
N ARG A 79 10.74 21.21 6.43
CA ARG A 79 9.45 20.64 6.82
C ARG A 79 9.58 19.25 7.44
N ASP A 80 10.28 18.32 6.78
CA ASP A 80 10.47 16.97 7.29
C ASP A 80 11.20 16.94 8.64
N GLY A 81 12.20 17.79 8.82
CA GLY A 81 12.89 17.91 10.11
C GLY A 81 11.96 18.38 11.25
N PHE A 82 11.06 19.33 10.98
CA PHE A 82 10.08 19.77 11.98
C PHE A 82 9.03 18.70 12.27
N ARG A 83 8.60 17.93 11.27
CA ARG A 83 7.69 16.78 11.44
C ARG A 83 8.36 15.71 12.31
N GLN A 84 9.65 15.41 12.07
CA GLN A 84 10.41 14.46 12.88
C GLN A 84 10.57 14.95 14.33
N ILE A 85 10.92 16.24 14.55
CA ILE A 85 11.02 16.81 15.90
C ILE A 85 9.67 16.70 16.63
N LYS A 86 8.56 17.04 15.95
CA LYS A 86 7.19 16.90 16.50
C LYS A 86 6.92 15.44 16.90
N ALA A 87 7.15 14.49 16.00
CA ALA A 87 6.91 13.07 16.24
C ALA A 87 7.74 12.55 17.43
N MET A 88 9.03 12.86 17.46
CA MET A 88 9.92 12.49 18.55
C MET A 88 9.47 13.11 19.89
N PHE A 89 9.05 14.37 19.89
CA PHE A 89 8.54 15.04 21.08
C PHE A 89 7.26 14.37 21.59
N HIS A 90 6.30 14.04 20.71
CA HIS A 90 5.07 13.35 21.07
C HIS A 90 5.35 11.96 21.65
N LEU A 91 6.12 11.14 20.94
CA LEU A 91 6.33 9.75 21.35
C LEU A 91 7.29 9.62 22.55
N TYR A 92 8.41 10.36 22.56
CA TYR A 92 9.45 10.14 23.57
C TYR A 92 9.40 11.14 24.72
N ALA A 93 9.06 12.42 24.50
CA ALA A 93 9.01 13.40 25.59
C ALA A 93 7.64 13.42 26.27
N LEU A 94 6.53 13.37 25.51
CA LEU A 94 5.19 13.30 26.06
C LEU A 94 4.69 11.87 26.33
N GLN A 95 5.46 10.85 25.91
CA GLN A 95 5.14 9.44 26.08
C GLN A 95 3.76 9.08 25.55
N GLN A 96 3.36 9.69 24.44
CA GLN A 96 2.14 9.30 23.76
C GLN A 96 2.30 7.92 23.14
N SER A 97 1.26 7.10 23.20
CA SER A 97 1.27 5.72 22.68
C SER A 97 1.41 5.64 21.15
N ASN A 98 1.06 6.72 20.44
CA ASN A 98 1.07 6.77 18.99
C ASN A 98 1.29 8.19 18.47
N ASN A 99 1.64 8.30 17.16
CA ASN A 99 1.62 9.53 16.40
C ASN A 99 0.77 9.31 15.15
N ASN A 100 -0.32 10.06 15.00
CA ASN A 100 -1.27 9.94 13.90
C ASN A 100 -1.88 8.52 13.75
N GLY A 101 -2.24 7.86 14.85
CA GLY A 101 -2.80 6.51 14.85
C GLY A 101 -1.79 5.38 14.63
N LYS A 102 -0.50 5.72 14.52
CA LYS A 102 0.57 4.77 14.26
C LYS A 102 1.57 4.75 15.40
N TYR A 103 2.19 3.58 15.63
CA TYR A 103 3.15 3.37 16.69
C TYR A 103 4.36 2.54 16.24
N ILE A 104 5.36 2.46 17.10
CA ILE A 104 6.57 1.68 16.86
C ILE A 104 6.74 0.69 18.01
N HIS A 105 6.94 -0.58 17.68
CA HIS A 105 7.28 -1.62 18.64
C HIS A 105 8.35 -2.53 18.05
N ASP A 106 9.41 -2.82 18.82
CA ASP A 106 10.58 -3.62 18.40
C ASP A 106 11.18 -3.24 17.02
N GLY A 107 11.10 -1.94 16.70
CA GLY A 107 11.61 -1.39 15.44
C GLY A 107 10.64 -1.52 14.26
N TYR A 108 9.47 -2.13 14.44
CA TYR A 108 8.41 -2.18 13.44
C TYR A 108 7.44 -1.01 13.61
N MET A 109 7.18 -0.32 12.52
CA MET A 109 6.15 0.70 12.42
C MET A 109 4.84 0.05 11.99
N THR A 110 3.76 0.35 12.69
CA THR A 110 2.42 -0.19 12.38
C THR A 110 1.33 0.81 12.71
N GLU A 111 0.11 0.50 12.32
CA GLU A 111 -1.08 1.29 12.56
C GLU A 111 -1.98 0.58 13.57
N MET A 112 -2.60 1.35 14.46
CA MET A 112 -3.72 0.82 15.27
C MET A 112 -4.91 0.58 14.36
N THR A 113 -5.50 -0.61 14.43
CA THR A 113 -6.59 -1.05 13.55
C THR A 113 -7.86 -1.36 14.36
N PRO A 114 -8.59 -0.34 14.85
CA PRO A 114 -9.91 -0.57 15.41
C PRO A 114 -10.88 -1.08 14.33
N LEU A 115 -11.84 -1.91 14.70
CA LEU A 115 -12.83 -2.41 13.75
C LEU A 115 -13.71 -1.26 13.21
N ASN A 116 -13.77 -1.16 11.90
CA ASN A 116 -14.75 -0.34 11.19
C ASN A 116 -15.86 -1.26 10.67
N GLU A 117 -16.83 -1.50 11.53
CA GLU A 117 -17.95 -2.42 11.27
C GLU A 117 -18.67 -2.12 9.96
N GLU A 118 -18.89 -0.83 9.66
CA GLU A 118 -19.62 -0.43 8.44
C GLU A 118 -18.88 -0.84 7.16
N VAL A 119 -17.57 -0.56 7.09
CA VAL A 119 -16.75 -0.91 5.92
C VAL A 119 -16.56 -2.42 5.84
N PHE A 120 -16.33 -3.07 6.97
CA PHE A 120 -16.16 -4.52 7.03
C PHE A 120 -17.39 -5.25 6.49
N GLN A 121 -18.59 -4.89 6.95
CA GLN A 121 -19.84 -5.52 6.49
C GLN A 121 -20.10 -5.24 5.00
N LYS A 122 -19.88 -4.02 4.51
CA LYS A 122 -19.97 -3.70 3.07
C LYS A 122 -19.03 -4.54 2.21
N ASN A 123 -17.83 -4.82 2.72
CA ASN A 123 -16.85 -5.65 2.02
C ASN A 123 -17.28 -7.11 1.95
N LEU A 124 -17.78 -7.67 3.04
CA LEU A 124 -18.36 -9.01 3.04
C LEU A 124 -19.54 -9.13 2.07
N GLU A 125 -20.43 -8.14 2.05
CA GLU A 125 -21.53 -8.08 1.09
C GLU A 125 -21.03 -7.95 -0.37
N SER A 126 -19.94 -7.21 -0.62
CA SER A 126 -19.35 -7.10 -1.95
C SER A 126 -18.77 -8.44 -2.44
N ILE A 127 -18.07 -9.14 -1.55
CA ILE A 127 -17.54 -10.48 -1.80
C ILE A 127 -18.68 -11.47 -2.07
N GLN A 128 -19.74 -11.42 -1.26
CA GLN A 128 -20.92 -12.27 -1.44
C GLN A 128 -21.60 -12.02 -2.81
N ARG A 129 -21.75 -10.75 -3.21
CA ARG A 129 -22.31 -10.41 -4.54
C ARG A 129 -21.46 -10.94 -5.71
N ILE A 130 -20.13 -10.92 -5.57
CA ILE A 130 -19.22 -11.50 -6.58
C ILE A 130 -19.45 -13.01 -6.68
N TYR A 131 -19.52 -13.69 -5.52
CA TYR A 131 -19.78 -15.12 -5.47
C TYR A 131 -21.10 -15.48 -6.15
N GLU A 132 -22.22 -14.92 -5.70
CA GLU A 132 -23.56 -15.21 -6.21
C GLU A 132 -23.70 -14.96 -7.71
N LYS A 133 -23.03 -13.93 -8.21
CA LYS A 133 -23.16 -13.53 -9.61
C LYS A 133 -22.28 -14.33 -10.55
N TYR A 134 -21.07 -14.70 -10.14
CA TYR A 134 -20.06 -15.21 -11.05
C TYR A 134 -19.51 -16.59 -10.70
N LEU A 135 -19.52 -16.97 -9.45
CA LEU A 135 -18.79 -18.16 -8.96
C LEU A 135 -19.72 -19.30 -8.59
N GLU A 136 -20.89 -19.01 -8.02
CA GLU A 136 -21.84 -20.03 -7.52
C GLU A 136 -22.23 -21.07 -8.57
N ASN A 137 -22.43 -20.64 -9.81
CA ASN A 137 -22.88 -21.49 -10.90
C ASN A 137 -21.80 -21.72 -11.98
N ALA A 138 -20.55 -21.32 -11.73
CA ALA A 138 -19.45 -21.56 -12.66
C ALA A 138 -19.04 -23.04 -12.61
N GLU A 139 -18.98 -23.69 -13.79
CA GLU A 139 -18.63 -25.11 -13.88
C GLU A 139 -17.15 -25.34 -13.49
N ASN A 140 -16.92 -26.35 -12.64
CA ASN A 140 -15.57 -26.73 -12.16
C ASN A 140 -14.76 -25.54 -11.62
N CYS A 141 -15.42 -24.64 -10.90
CA CYS A 141 -14.81 -23.49 -10.24
C CYS A 141 -14.64 -23.79 -8.75
N ASN A 142 -13.38 -23.82 -8.26
CA ASN A 142 -13.11 -23.96 -6.84
C ASN A 142 -12.77 -22.58 -6.27
N VAL A 143 -13.44 -22.19 -5.21
CA VAL A 143 -13.23 -20.88 -4.60
C VAL A 143 -12.48 -21.05 -3.28
N TYR A 144 -11.39 -20.29 -3.16
CA TYR A 144 -10.52 -20.25 -2.00
C TYR A 144 -10.51 -18.85 -1.41
N MET A 145 -10.32 -18.73 -0.12
CA MET A 145 -10.16 -17.46 0.57
C MET A 145 -9.01 -17.51 1.56
N ALA A 146 -8.13 -16.52 1.47
CA ALA A 146 -7.04 -16.32 2.42
C ALA A 146 -7.05 -14.86 2.87
N VAL A 147 -7.02 -14.64 4.19
CA VAL A 147 -6.94 -13.29 4.79
C VAL A 147 -5.54 -13.10 5.34
N VAL A 148 -4.88 -12.05 4.83
CA VAL A 148 -3.53 -11.67 5.25
C VAL A 148 -3.63 -10.80 6.50
N PRO A 149 -3.04 -11.20 7.65
CA PRO A 149 -3.00 -10.34 8.82
C PRO A 149 -2.14 -9.11 8.56
N ASP A 150 -2.53 -7.96 9.08
CA ASP A 150 -1.64 -6.80 9.13
C ASP A 150 -0.65 -6.91 10.30
N LYS A 151 0.37 -6.05 10.32
CA LYS A 151 1.41 -6.08 11.36
C LYS A 151 0.87 -5.87 12.77
N ASN A 152 -0.24 -5.15 12.91
CA ASN A 152 -0.84 -4.90 14.22
C ASN A 152 -1.36 -6.19 14.88
N TYR A 153 -1.74 -7.22 14.08
CA TYR A 153 -2.06 -8.55 14.58
C TYR A 153 -0.96 -9.12 15.48
N PHE A 154 0.31 -8.96 15.08
CA PHE A 154 1.47 -9.47 15.81
C PHE A 154 1.95 -8.54 16.93
N LEU A 155 1.68 -7.24 16.81
CA LEU A 155 2.31 -6.21 17.64
C LEU A 155 1.38 -5.59 18.68
N ALA A 156 0.06 -5.70 18.54
CA ALA A 156 -0.90 -5.02 19.42
C ALA A 156 -0.76 -5.49 20.88
N GLU A 157 -0.81 -6.79 21.13
CA GLU A 157 -0.71 -7.35 22.48
C GLU A 157 0.65 -7.05 23.13
N PRO A 158 1.82 -7.38 22.52
CA PRO A 158 3.10 -7.12 23.16
C PRO A 158 3.41 -5.64 23.38
N SER A 159 2.79 -4.74 22.60
CA SER A 159 2.94 -3.28 22.75
C SER A 159 1.91 -2.64 23.68
N GLY A 160 0.89 -3.38 24.12
CA GLY A 160 -0.22 -2.87 24.93
C GLY A 160 -1.25 -2.04 24.16
N HIS A 161 -1.35 -2.22 22.84
CA HIS A 161 -2.33 -1.55 21.97
C HIS A 161 -3.54 -2.44 21.61
N ASP A 162 -3.64 -3.63 22.19
CA ASP A 162 -4.73 -4.59 21.98
C ASP A 162 -6.11 -3.97 22.24
N ALA A 163 -6.28 -3.21 23.31
CA ALA A 163 -7.55 -2.53 23.63
C ALA A 163 -7.98 -1.46 22.59
N MET A 164 -7.07 -1.01 21.72
CA MET A 164 -7.33 -0.05 20.65
C MET A 164 -7.36 -0.69 19.26
N SER A 165 -7.29 -2.01 19.22
CA SER A 165 -7.28 -2.82 17.99
C SER A 165 -8.56 -3.65 17.93
N MET A 166 -8.92 -4.11 16.74
CA MET A 166 -10.03 -5.06 16.58
C MET A 166 -9.68 -6.42 17.22
N ASP A 167 -10.69 -7.17 17.58
CA ASP A 167 -10.54 -8.59 17.91
C ASP A 167 -10.29 -9.38 16.62
N TYR A 168 -9.03 -9.69 16.35
CA TYR A 168 -8.64 -10.42 15.14
C TYR A 168 -9.23 -11.82 15.09
N GLY A 169 -9.36 -12.50 16.24
CA GLY A 169 -9.99 -13.82 16.30
C GLY A 169 -11.44 -13.77 15.85
N GLN A 170 -12.20 -12.80 16.34
CA GLN A 170 -13.57 -12.59 15.90
C GLN A 170 -13.66 -12.15 14.45
N PHE A 171 -12.75 -11.27 13.99
CA PHE A 171 -12.68 -10.80 12.61
C PHE A 171 -12.51 -11.98 11.62
N PHE A 172 -11.56 -12.86 11.85
CA PHE A 172 -11.36 -14.04 10.99
C PHE A 172 -12.56 -15.01 11.06
N ALA A 173 -13.16 -15.19 12.24
CA ALA A 173 -14.35 -16.01 12.39
C ALA A 173 -15.55 -15.43 11.63
N ASP A 174 -15.73 -14.12 11.64
CA ASP A 174 -16.80 -13.44 10.91
C ASP A 174 -16.59 -13.51 9.40
N VAL A 175 -15.36 -13.39 8.89
CA VAL A 175 -15.07 -13.65 7.48
C VAL A 175 -15.47 -15.07 7.10
N GLN A 176 -15.05 -16.07 7.87
CA GLN A 176 -15.40 -17.46 7.62
C GLN A 176 -16.92 -17.73 7.65
N ALA A 177 -17.62 -17.16 8.62
CA ALA A 177 -19.05 -17.32 8.76
C ALA A 177 -19.85 -16.70 7.60
N ASN A 178 -19.34 -15.60 7.03
CA ASN A 178 -19.98 -14.90 5.91
C ASN A 178 -19.55 -15.40 4.51
N THR A 179 -18.52 -16.26 4.44
CA THR A 179 -18.07 -16.88 3.18
C THR A 179 -17.97 -18.40 3.28
N PRO A 180 -19.04 -19.11 3.73
CA PRO A 180 -19.02 -20.55 4.00
C PRO A 180 -18.85 -21.41 2.72
N TRP A 181 -19.01 -20.81 1.57
CA TRP A 181 -18.83 -21.42 0.24
C TRP A 181 -17.37 -21.45 -0.21
N ALA A 182 -16.46 -20.72 0.46
CA ALA A 182 -15.05 -20.71 0.14
C ALA A 182 -14.26 -21.75 0.95
N ASN A 183 -13.23 -22.34 0.34
CA ASN A 183 -12.22 -23.12 1.02
C ASN A 183 -11.24 -22.15 1.71
N HIS A 184 -11.36 -21.98 3.01
CA HIS A 184 -10.51 -21.06 3.76
C HIS A 184 -9.10 -21.63 3.95
N ILE A 185 -8.09 -20.81 3.63
CA ILE A 185 -6.67 -21.13 3.83
C ILE A 185 -6.15 -20.24 4.95
N ASP A 186 -5.83 -20.84 6.09
CA ASP A 186 -5.23 -20.12 7.22
C ASP A 186 -3.77 -19.83 6.93
N LEU A 187 -3.36 -18.56 7.06
CA LEU A 187 -1.98 -18.10 6.87
C LEU A 187 -1.26 -17.82 8.21
N LEU A 188 -1.96 -17.89 9.34
CA LEU A 188 -1.42 -17.48 10.64
C LEU A 188 -0.35 -18.43 11.18
N ASP A 189 -0.34 -19.68 10.72
CA ASP A 189 0.64 -20.69 11.13
C ASP A 189 1.97 -20.65 10.34
N VAL A 190 2.03 -19.85 9.26
CA VAL A 190 3.22 -19.68 8.40
C VAL A 190 3.74 -18.25 8.36
N LEU A 191 3.08 -17.30 9.03
CA LEU A 191 3.47 -15.90 9.06
C LEU A 191 3.89 -15.48 10.46
N ASP A 192 4.93 -14.67 10.52
CA ASP A 192 5.32 -13.94 11.72
C ASP A 192 5.72 -12.49 11.39
N ILE A 193 6.03 -11.68 12.42
CA ILE A 193 6.37 -10.27 12.23
C ILE A 193 7.63 -10.06 11.38
N SER A 194 8.56 -11.01 11.34
CA SER A 194 9.80 -10.90 10.56
C SER A 194 9.57 -10.99 9.06
N ASP A 195 8.39 -11.49 8.65
CA ASP A 195 8.01 -11.54 7.23
C ASP A 195 7.63 -10.18 6.67
N TYR A 196 7.44 -9.18 7.52
CA TYR A 196 7.03 -7.84 7.14
C TYR A 196 8.19 -6.86 7.11
N TYR A 197 8.08 -5.84 6.24
CA TYR A 197 8.96 -4.68 6.32
C TYR A 197 8.75 -3.90 7.62
N ARG A 198 9.83 -3.35 8.16
CA ARG A 198 9.74 -2.55 9.39
C ARG A 198 9.01 -1.23 9.18
N THR A 199 9.25 -0.58 8.04
CA THR A 199 8.77 0.77 7.74
C THR A 199 7.58 0.80 6.77
N ASP A 200 7.20 -0.35 6.19
CA ASP A 200 6.08 -0.49 5.26
C ASP A 200 4.94 -1.34 5.83
N THR A 201 3.77 -1.30 5.21
CA THR A 201 2.63 -2.14 5.57
C THR A 201 2.79 -3.58 5.13
N HIS A 202 3.51 -3.82 4.03
CA HIS A 202 3.55 -5.10 3.35
C HIS A 202 4.57 -6.07 3.94
N TRP A 203 4.41 -7.31 3.56
CA TRP A 203 5.40 -8.38 3.74
C TRP A 203 6.55 -8.29 2.72
N ARG A 204 7.62 -9.04 2.99
CA ARG A 204 8.85 -9.14 2.19
C ARG A 204 8.73 -10.34 1.28
N GLN A 205 8.93 -10.16 -0.03
CA GLN A 205 8.77 -11.26 -0.98
C GLN A 205 9.65 -12.47 -0.67
N GLU A 206 10.88 -12.22 -0.26
CA GLU A 206 11.86 -13.27 0.05
C GLU A 206 11.50 -14.14 1.25
N ASN A 207 10.55 -13.68 2.09
CA ASN A 207 10.14 -14.39 3.30
C ASN A 207 8.80 -15.13 3.15
N ILE A 208 8.06 -14.95 2.04
CA ILE A 208 6.71 -15.50 1.87
C ILE A 208 6.62 -16.61 0.82
N VAL A 209 7.73 -17.29 0.53
CA VAL A 209 7.72 -18.46 -0.38
C VAL A 209 6.88 -19.60 0.20
N ASP A 210 6.95 -19.82 1.50
CA ASP A 210 6.13 -20.83 2.21
C ASP A 210 4.64 -20.47 2.22
N VAL A 211 4.28 -19.19 2.29
CA VAL A 211 2.90 -18.72 2.09
C VAL A 211 2.41 -19.08 0.70
N ALA A 212 3.20 -18.77 -0.33
CA ALA A 212 2.85 -19.10 -1.72
C ALA A 212 2.75 -20.62 -1.93
N GLN A 213 3.67 -21.41 -1.35
CA GLN A 213 3.61 -22.88 -1.38
C GLN A 213 2.35 -23.41 -0.70
N LYS A 214 1.98 -22.87 0.46
CA LYS A 214 0.76 -23.27 1.19
C LYS A 214 -0.50 -23.00 0.37
N LEU A 215 -0.59 -21.82 -0.25
CA LEU A 215 -1.71 -21.46 -1.13
C LEU A 215 -1.79 -22.41 -2.32
N ALA A 216 -0.68 -22.61 -3.04
CA ALA A 216 -0.61 -23.50 -4.18
C ALA A 216 -1.01 -24.94 -3.82
N ASN A 217 -0.48 -25.49 -2.72
CA ASN A 217 -0.82 -26.83 -2.24
C ASN A 217 -2.32 -26.96 -1.93
N ALA A 218 -2.93 -25.97 -1.29
CA ALA A 218 -4.36 -25.96 -1.01
C ALA A 218 -5.21 -25.96 -2.28
N MET A 219 -4.71 -25.31 -3.36
CA MET A 219 -5.33 -25.28 -4.69
C MET A 219 -4.91 -26.45 -5.59
N GLY A 220 -4.22 -27.46 -5.03
CA GLY A 220 -3.84 -28.69 -5.76
C GLY A 220 -2.72 -28.49 -6.77
N ALA A 221 -1.84 -27.52 -6.54
CA ALA A 221 -0.58 -27.33 -7.26
C ALA A 221 0.63 -27.69 -6.38
N GLU A 222 1.84 -27.82 -6.94
CA GLU A 222 3.03 -28.20 -6.16
C GLU A 222 3.51 -27.04 -5.27
N GLY A 223 3.43 -25.82 -5.78
CA GLY A 223 3.89 -24.61 -5.12
C GLY A 223 5.41 -24.37 -5.28
N PRO A 224 5.83 -23.11 -5.10
CA PRO A 224 7.23 -22.71 -5.19
C PRO A 224 8.04 -23.24 -4.01
N LYS A 225 9.35 -23.40 -4.23
CA LYS A 225 10.35 -23.67 -3.20
C LYS A 225 11.39 -22.56 -3.21
N THR A 226 12.03 -22.31 -2.09
CA THR A 226 13.06 -21.24 -1.99
C THR A 226 14.20 -21.45 -2.99
N GLU A 227 14.58 -22.70 -3.29
CA GLU A 227 15.61 -23.05 -4.26
C GLU A 227 15.25 -22.76 -5.73
N ASP A 228 13.97 -22.51 -6.03
CA ASP A 228 13.52 -22.14 -7.38
C ASP A 228 13.90 -20.70 -7.74
N PHE A 229 14.33 -19.92 -6.77
CA PHE A 229 14.60 -18.51 -6.94
C PHE A 229 16.04 -18.11 -6.61
N THR A 230 16.51 -17.06 -7.29
CA THR A 230 17.68 -16.29 -6.89
C THR A 230 17.23 -14.97 -6.27
N VAL A 231 17.91 -14.55 -5.20
CA VAL A 231 17.57 -13.30 -4.49
C VAL A 231 18.35 -12.15 -5.10
N GLN A 232 17.65 -11.12 -5.56
CA GLN A 232 18.25 -9.88 -6.07
C GLN A 232 17.89 -8.71 -5.15
N LYS A 233 18.90 -8.04 -4.57
CA LYS A 233 18.74 -6.81 -3.83
C LYS A 233 18.63 -5.62 -4.79
N LEU A 234 17.69 -4.70 -4.56
CA LEU A 234 17.66 -3.40 -5.23
C LEU A 234 18.76 -2.47 -4.69
N GLU A 235 19.20 -1.52 -5.53
CA GLU A 235 20.31 -0.62 -5.18
C GLU A 235 19.88 0.45 -4.18
N ASP A 236 18.68 1.01 -4.35
CA ASP A 236 18.16 2.07 -3.50
C ASP A 236 17.68 1.55 -2.15
N THR A 237 17.78 2.40 -1.14
CA THR A 237 17.25 2.11 0.19
C THR A 237 15.74 2.27 0.22
N PHE A 238 15.04 1.27 0.70
CA PHE A 238 13.60 1.27 0.82
C PHE A 238 13.15 1.95 2.12
N TYR A 239 12.26 2.91 1.98
CA TYR A 239 11.51 3.54 3.07
C TYR A 239 10.02 3.33 2.80
N GLY A 240 9.36 2.56 3.65
CA GLY A 240 7.96 2.23 3.52
C GLY A 240 7.01 3.39 3.87
N VAL A 241 5.73 3.20 3.59
CA VAL A 241 4.70 4.23 3.78
C VAL A 241 4.59 4.73 5.22
N TYR A 242 4.82 3.87 6.20
CA TYR A 242 4.73 4.25 7.62
C TYR A 242 5.88 5.15 8.05
N TYR A 243 7.05 5.09 7.39
CA TYR A 243 8.17 6.00 7.67
C TYR A 243 7.75 7.47 7.55
N GLY A 244 7.13 7.84 6.44
CA GLY A 244 6.65 9.20 6.23
C GLY A 244 5.50 9.60 7.14
N GLN A 245 4.60 8.66 7.44
CA GLN A 245 3.39 8.92 8.23
C GLN A 245 3.69 9.06 9.73
N ILE A 246 4.58 8.25 10.29
CA ILE A 246 5.03 8.35 11.68
C ILE A 246 6.02 9.50 11.84
N ALA A 247 6.82 9.76 10.82
CA ALA A 247 7.84 10.79 10.78
C ALA A 247 8.90 10.67 11.90
N VAL A 248 9.26 9.44 12.30
CA VAL A 248 10.38 9.18 13.19
C VAL A 248 11.59 8.78 12.35
N PRO A 249 12.76 9.40 12.56
CA PRO A 249 13.96 9.05 11.80
C PRO A 249 14.46 7.66 12.19
N VAL A 250 14.38 6.72 11.24
CA VAL A 250 14.93 5.36 11.35
C VAL A 250 15.76 5.05 10.12
N ALA A 251 16.61 4.03 10.20
CA ALA A 251 17.31 3.52 9.03
C ALA A 251 16.30 2.88 8.06
N GLY A 252 16.51 3.08 6.76
CA GLY A 252 15.76 2.37 5.74
C GLY A 252 16.15 0.90 5.67
N GLU A 253 15.47 0.19 4.81
CA GLU A 253 15.55 -1.26 4.65
C GLU A 253 16.03 -1.65 3.25
N ASP A 254 16.47 -2.88 3.10
CA ASP A 254 16.75 -3.46 1.80
C ASP A 254 15.46 -4.06 1.23
N LEU A 255 15.21 -3.81 -0.06
CA LEU A 255 14.14 -4.47 -0.81
C LEU A 255 14.77 -5.53 -1.72
N PHE A 256 14.25 -6.75 -1.65
CA PHE A 256 14.71 -7.90 -2.40
C PHE A 256 13.63 -8.39 -3.36
N LEU A 257 14.05 -8.87 -4.51
CA LEU A 257 13.22 -9.55 -5.51
C LEU A 257 13.66 -11.00 -5.62
N LEU A 258 12.70 -11.89 -5.78
CA LEU A 258 12.94 -13.28 -6.13
C LEU A 258 12.90 -13.45 -7.65
N ARG A 259 13.99 -13.93 -8.25
CA ARG A 259 14.17 -14.07 -9.70
C ARG A 259 14.19 -15.52 -10.11
N SER A 260 13.53 -15.83 -11.22
CA SER A 260 13.64 -17.10 -11.94
C SER A 260 13.40 -16.87 -13.44
N ASP A 261 13.81 -17.80 -14.28
CA ASP A 261 13.54 -17.71 -15.72
C ASP A 261 12.05 -17.59 -16.02
N VAL A 262 11.19 -18.28 -15.26
CA VAL A 262 9.72 -18.18 -15.40
C VAL A 262 9.21 -16.77 -15.15
N LEU A 263 9.70 -16.10 -14.10
CA LEU A 263 9.29 -14.74 -13.74
C LEU A 263 9.81 -13.69 -14.74
N ASP A 264 10.92 -13.96 -15.37
CA ASP A 264 11.55 -13.06 -16.34
C ASP A 264 10.94 -13.20 -17.74
N GLU A 265 10.47 -14.40 -18.12
CA GLU A 265 9.97 -14.72 -19.47
C GLU A 265 8.43 -14.69 -19.57
N CYS A 266 7.70 -14.61 -18.44
CA CYS A 266 6.25 -14.50 -18.48
C CYS A 266 5.80 -13.18 -19.13
N LEU A 267 4.58 -13.18 -19.70
CA LEU A 267 3.99 -12.02 -20.36
C LEU A 267 2.92 -11.40 -19.48
N VAL A 268 3.09 -10.13 -19.16
CA VAL A 268 2.17 -9.40 -18.26
C VAL A 268 1.47 -8.28 -19.01
N SER A 269 0.14 -8.25 -18.99
CA SER A 269 -0.66 -7.16 -19.52
C SER A 269 -1.49 -6.49 -18.43
N TYR A 270 -1.62 -5.16 -18.52
CA TYR A 270 -2.33 -4.32 -17.56
C TYR A 270 -3.53 -3.66 -18.28
N ASP A 271 -4.75 -3.87 -17.77
CA ASP A 271 -6.00 -3.28 -18.29
C ASP A 271 -6.18 -3.38 -19.81
N GLY A 272 -5.74 -4.51 -20.39
CA GLY A 272 -5.81 -4.80 -21.82
C GLY A 272 -4.75 -4.08 -22.67
N ALA A 273 -3.75 -3.45 -22.06
CA ALA A 273 -2.59 -2.93 -22.78
C ALA A 273 -1.75 -4.08 -23.39
N PRO A 274 -0.90 -3.81 -24.40
CA PRO A 274 0.04 -4.81 -24.89
C PRO A 274 0.89 -5.39 -23.76
N ALA A 275 1.08 -6.72 -23.82
CA ALA A 275 1.87 -7.43 -22.81
C ALA A 275 3.35 -6.99 -22.84
N VAL A 276 3.94 -6.97 -21.66
CA VAL A 276 5.37 -6.76 -21.44
C VAL A 276 5.98 -8.03 -20.85
N GLU A 277 7.28 -8.23 -21.06
CA GLU A 277 8.01 -9.39 -20.57
C GLU A 277 8.45 -9.16 -19.11
N GLY A 278 8.26 -10.16 -18.26
CA GLY A 278 8.60 -10.17 -16.85
C GLY A 278 7.57 -9.56 -15.93
N VAL A 279 7.57 -10.03 -14.67
CA VAL A 279 6.62 -9.59 -13.62
C VAL A 279 7.03 -8.31 -12.92
N TYR A 280 8.28 -7.85 -13.07
CA TYR A 280 8.82 -6.71 -12.34
C TYR A 280 8.85 -5.45 -13.20
N ASP A 281 8.33 -4.36 -12.66
CA ASP A 281 8.43 -3.03 -13.26
C ASP A 281 9.71 -2.33 -12.80
N TRP A 282 10.77 -2.45 -13.62
CA TRP A 282 12.10 -1.92 -13.29
C TRP A 282 12.14 -0.39 -13.17
N ASP A 283 11.21 0.34 -13.81
CA ASP A 283 11.10 1.78 -13.65
C ASP A 283 10.67 2.17 -12.22
N ARG A 284 9.98 1.24 -11.53
CA ARG A 284 9.54 1.42 -10.13
C ARG A 284 10.56 0.96 -9.10
N SER A 285 11.69 0.38 -9.52
CA SER A 285 12.75 -0.07 -8.61
C SER A 285 13.57 1.06 -7.97
N LYS A 286 13.34 2.30 -8.35
CA LYS A 286 14.07 3.50 -7.96
C LYS A 286 13.15 4.58 -7.39
N VAL A 287 13.73 5.59 -6.76
CA VAL A 287 13.03 6.77 -6.22
C VAL A 287 13.48 7.99 -7.00
N GLU A 288 12.66 8.45 -7.94
CA GLU A 288 12.98 9.60 -8.79
C GLU A 288 11.77 10.39 -9.26
N LEU A 289 12.00 11.60 -9.73
CA LEU A 289 11.02 12.48 -10.33
C LEU A 289 11.47 12.80 -11.77
N GLU A 290 10.75 12.29 -12.76
CA GLU A 290 11.04 12.47 -14.17
C GLU A 290 10.07 13.47 -14.81
N ALA A 291 10.60 14.54 -15.40
CA ALA A 291 9.77 15.54 -16.08
C ALA A 291 9.16 14.99 -17.38
N LYS A 292 7.85 15.19 -17.56
CA LYS A 292 7.15 14.80 -18.80
C LYS A 292 7.33 15.83 -19.91
N PRO A 293 7.42 15.42 -21.18
CA PRO A 293 7.54 16.35 -22.32
C PRO A 293 6.38 17.36 -22.42
N ASN A 294 5.18 16.98 -21.97
CA ASN A 294 3.97 17.80 -22.02
C ASN A 294 3.66 18.55 -20.72
N GLY A 295 4.63 18.63 -19.81
CA GLY A 295 4.49 19.20 -18.48
C GLY A 295 4.05 18.18 -17.41
N GLY A 296 4.34 18.50 -16.13
CA GLY A 296 4.16 17.58 -15.01
C GLY A 296 5.29 16.55 -14.88
N TYR A 297 5.09 15.56 -14.02
CA TYR A 297 6.11 14.59 -13.66
C TYR A 297 5.58 13.16 -13.66
N ASN A 298 6.44 12.19 -14.00
CA ASN A 298 6.31 10.82 -13.57
C ASN A 298 6.96 10.72 -12.19
N VAL A 299 6.26 10.18 -11.24
CA VAL A 299 6.76 10.00 -9.88
C VAL A 299 7.02 8.53 -9.64
N TYR A 300 8.24 8.19 -9.29
CA TYR A 300 8.68 6.87 -8.87
C TYR A 300 9.07 6.98 -7.39
N GLY A 301 8.10 6.89 -6.50
CA GLY A 301 8.29 7.15 -5.06
C GLY A 301 8.03 5.95 -4.16
N ASP A 302 7.42 4.90 -4.69
CA ASP A 302 7.15 3.67 -3.98
C ASP A 302 7.86 2.49 -4.64
N MET A 303 9.00 2.11 -4.11
CA MET A 303 9.77 0.97 -4.63
C MET A 303 9.00 -0.36 -4.56
N TYR A 304 8.00 -0.50 -3.65
CA TYR A 304 7.18 -1.71 -3.60
C TYR A 304 6.32 -1.88 -4.87
N GLU A 305 6.11 -0.82 -5.64
CA GLU A 305 5.43 -0.92 -6.94
C GLU A 305 6.24 -1.67 -8.01
N VAL A 306 7.49 -2.07 -7.74
CA VAL A 306 8.24 -2.98 -8.61
C VAL A 306 7.51 -4.31 -8.80
N PHE A 307 6.73 -4.75 -7.81
CA PHE A 307 5.93 -5.96 -7.85
C PHE A 307 4.59 -5.69 -8.54
N LEU A 308 4.35 -6.28 -9.72
CA LEU A 308 3.08 -6.15 -10.47
C LEU A 308 2.49 -4.74 -10.35
N SER A 309 3.22 -3.77 -10.89
CA SER A 309 3.00 -2.35 -10.68
C SER A 309 1.61 -1.88 -11.14
N LYS A 310 1.27 -0.71 -10.68
CA LYS A 310 0.11 0.13 -11.01
C LYS A 310 -1.18 -0.22 -10.27
N GLU A 311 -1.95 0.81 -10.17
CA GLU A 311 -3.35 0.81 -9.78
C GLU A 311 -4.19 0.29 -10.97
N SER A 312 -3.99 -1.01 -11.30
CA SER A 312 -4.65 -1.67 -12.42
C SER A 312 -5.79 -2.54 -11.90
N GLY A 313 -6.94 -2.45 -12.53
CA GLY A 313 -8.11 -3.26 -12.19
C GLY A 313 -8.00 -4.69 -12.69
N LEU A 314 -7.27 -4.91 -13.79
CA LEU A 314 -7.11 -6.21 -14.41
C LEU A 314 -5.65 -6.41 -14.87
N ILE A 315 -5.00 -7.45 -14.34
CA ILE A 315 -3.67 -7.87 -14.80
C ILE A 315 -3.79 -9.31 -15.29
N VAL A 316 -3.21 -9.60 -16.43
CA VAL A 316 -3.12 -10.97 -16.96
C VAL A 316 -1.65 -11.35 -17.07
N ILE A 317 -1.28 -12.46 -16.44
CA ILE A 317 0.07 -13.04 -16.48
C ILE A 317 -0.03 -14.35 -17.23
N GLU A 318 0.66 -14.49 -18.35
CA GLU A 318 0.76 -15.70 -19.14
C GLU A 318 2.15 -16.30 -18.99
N ASN A 319 2.20 -17.58 -18.64
CA ASN A 319 3.46 -18.33 -18.56
C ASN A 319 3.65 -19.16 -19.84
N PRO A 320 4.48 -18.71 -20.78
CA PRO A 320 4.69 -19.43 -22.05
C PRO A 320 5.39 -20.79 -21.88
N ASN A 321 6.03 -21.00 -20.73
CA ASN A 321 6.76 -22.22 -20.38
C ASN A 321 5.98 -23.14 -19.44
N ALA A 322 4.68 -22.87 -19.23
CA ALA A 322 3.86 -23.69 -18.34
C ALA A 322 3.80 -25.16 -18.80
N THR A 323 3.96 -26.07 -17.86
CA THR A 323 3.81 -27.53 -18.08
C THR A 323 2.38 -28.02 -17.78
N THR A 324 1.47 -27.12 -17.49
CA THR A 324 0.07 -27.35 -17.15
C THR A 324 -0.83 -26.41 -17.95
N ASP A 325 -2.11 -26.74 -18.05
CA ASP A 325 -3.16 -25.88 -18.61
C ASP A 325 -4.00 -25.21 -17.53
N LYS A 326 -3.64 -25.37 -16.26
CA LYS A 326 -4.35 -24.74 -15.13
C LYS A 326 -4.31 -23.21 -15.24
N GLU A 327 -5.45 -22.60 -14.97
CA GLU A 327 -5.60 -21.17 -14.84
C GLU A 327 -6.08 -20.78 -13.44
N LEU A 328 -5.60 -19.65 -12.94
CA LEU A 328 -5.97 -19.08 -11.65
C LEU A 328 -6.55 -17.68 -11.82
N VAL A 329 -7.64 -17.39 -11.12
CA VAL A 329 -8.14 -16.01 -10.96
C VAL A 329 -7.89 -15.57 -9.53
N VAL A 330 -7.25 -14.42 -9.35
CA VAL A 330 -6.95 -13.88 -8.01
C VAL A 330 -7.62 -12.53 -7.85
N PHE A 331 -8.55 -12.43 -6.91
CA PHE A 331 -8.98 -11.15 -6.37
C PHE A 331 -8.02 -10.73 -5.27
N ARG A 332 -7.47 -9.52 -5.36
CA ARG A 332 -6.39 -9.13 -4.45
C ARG A 332 -6.45 -7.67 -4.02
N ASP A 333 -5.69 -7.37 -2.98
CA ASP A 333 -5.19 -6.04 -2.67
C ASP A 333 -3.67 -5.93 -2.93
N SER A 334 -3.01 -4.91 -2.38
CA SER A 334 -1.58 -4.68 -2.62
C SER A 334 -0.65 -5.76 -2.08
N PHE A 335 -1.07 -6.56 -1.08
CA PHE A 335 -0.28 -7.70 -0.61
C PHE A 335 -0.09 -8.76 -1.69
N GLY A 336 -1.07 -8.96 -2.56
CA GLY A 336 -0.97 -9.87 -3.69
C GLY A 336 0.09 -9.48 -4.71
N ARG A 337 0.59 -8.23 -4.73
CA ARG A 337 1.58 -7.79 -5.72
C ARG A 337 2.87 -8.60 -5.67
N SER A 338 3.42 -8.82 -4.48
CA SER A 338 4.67 -9.58 -4.32
C SER A 338 4.44 -11.09 -4.22
N LEU A 339 3.25 -11.55 -3.82
CA LEU A 339 2.92 -12.96 -3.66
C LEU A 339 2.58 -13.64 -5.00
N ILE A 340 1.71 -13.00 -5.82
CA ILE A 340 1.20 -13.62 -7.06
C ILE A 340 2.33 -14.04 -8.03
N PRO A 341 3.41 -13.28 -8.20
CA PRO A 341 4.57 -13.74 -8.97
C PRO A 341 5.08 -15.13 -8.58
N LEU A 342 5.09 -15.45 -7.28
CA LEU A 342 5.59 -16.73 -6.80
C LEU A 342 4.69 -17.92 -7.18
N LEU A 343 3.44 -17.68 -7.59
CA LEU A 343 2.50 -18.71 -8.06
C LEU A 343 2.60 -18.97 -9.58
N VAL A 344 3.30 -18.13 -10.35
CA VAL A 344 3.27 -18.18 -11.84
C VAL A 344 3.75 -19.52 -12.38
N GLN A 345 4.72 -20.17 -11.72
CA GLN A 345 5.25 -21.46 -12.21
C GLN A 345 4.22 -22.59 -12.22
N ASP A 346 3.16 -22.51 -11.41
CA ASP A 346 2.14 -23.56 -11.25
C ASP A 346 0.95 -23.39 -12.20
N TYR A 347 0.90 -22.30 -12.98
CA TYR A 347 -0.23 -21.97 -13.82
C TYR A 347 0.20 -21.54 -15.24
N ALA A 348 -0.63 -21.91 -16.23
CA ALA A 348 -0.46 -21.40 -17.60
C ALA A 348 -0.85 -19.92 -17.69
N LYS A 349 -1.82 -19.51 -16.84
CA LYS A 349 -2.32 -18.15 -16.81
C LYS A 349 -2.84 -17.79 -15.43
N ILE A 350 -2.50 -16.58 -14.98
CA ILE A 350 -3.08 -15.97 -13.79
C ILE A 350 -3.79 -14.68 -14.20
N THR A 351 -5.08 -14.57 -13.87
CA THR A 351 -5.86 -13.34 -14.04
C THR A 351 -6.04 -12.68 -12.69
N VAL A 352 -5.49 -11.49 -12.51
CA VAL A 352 -5.50 -10.74 -11.26
C VAL A 352 -6.53 -9.61 -11.35
N ILE A 353 -7.40 -9.52 -10.35
CA ILE A 353 -8.47 -8.53 -10.26
C ILE A 353 -8.29 -7.71 -8.99
N ASP A 354 -8.20 -6.40 -9.15
CA ASP A 354 -8.31 -5.46 -8.03
C ASP A 354 -9.62 -4.69 -8.17
N THR A 355 -10.61 -5.05 -7.36
CA THR A 355 -11.96 -4.51 -7.47
C THR A 355 -12.04 -3.01 -7.20
N ARG A 356 -11.04 -2.44 -6.54
CA ARG A 356 -10.94 -1.00 -6.26
C ARG A 356 -10.71 -0.18 -7.53
N TRP A 357 -10.02 -0.78 -8.51
CA TRP A 357 -9.54 -0.11 -9.73
C TRP A 357 -10.24 -0.59 -11.01
N ILE A 358 -11.07 -1.63 -10.96
CA ILE A 358 -11.71 -2.19 -12.16
C ILE A 358 -12.64 -1.19 -12.83
N THR A 359 -12.41 -0.95 -14.11
CA THR A 359 -13.22 -0.04 -14.91
C THR A 359 -14.63 -0.61 -15.10
N GLY A 360 -15.65 0.18 -14.78
CA GLY A 360 -17.04 -0.22 -14.89
C GLY A 360 -17.58 -0.98 -13.67
N GLY A 361 -16.73 -1.24 -12.66
CA GLY A 361 -17.13 -1.91 -11.43
C GLY A 361 -17.28 -3.43 -11.56
N THR A 362 -17.48 -4.09 -10.42
CA THR A 362 -17.54 -5.56 -10.32
C THR A 362 -18.75 -6.17 -11.06
N HIS A 363 -19.76 -5.38 -11.38
CA HIS A 363 -20.95 -5.90 -12.09
C HIS A 363 -20.72 -6.26 -13.58
N MET A 364 -19.52 -6.02 -14.12
CA MET A 364 -19.15 -6.29 -15.50
C MET A 364 -17.96 -7.24 -15.64
N LEU A 365 -17.61 -8.00 -14.59
CA LEU A 365 -16.45 -8.91 -14.62
C LEU A 365 -16.54 -9.97 -15.71
N ASP A 366 -17.73 -10.45 -16.03
CA ASP A 366 -18.01 -11.42 -17.10
C ASP A 366 -17.59 -10.96 -18.51
N ARG A 367 -17.36 -9.66 -18.70
CA ARG A 367 -16.81 -9.12 -19.95
C ARG A 367 -15.31 -9.31 -20.09
N PHE A 368 -14.62 -9.54 -19.00
CA PHE A 368 -13.15 -9.57 -18.92
C PHE A 368 -12.63 -10.94 -18.50
N VAL A 369 -13.41 -11.68 -17.70
CA VAL A 369 -12.96 -12.93 -17.08
C VAL A 369 -14.03 -14.00 -17.23
N ASN A 370 -13.61 -15.18 -17.70
CA ASN A 370 -14.39 -16.41 -17.58
C ASN A 370 -13.93 -17.18 -16.36
N PHE A 371 -14.85 -17.58 -15.49
CA PHE A 371 -14.56 -18.29 -14.22
C PHE A 371 -14.70 -19.83 -14.33
N GLU A 372 -15.21 -20.35 -15.47
CA GLU A 372 -15.37 -21.78 -15.68
C GLU A 372 -14.03 -22.50 -15.79
N ASN A 373 -13.93 -23.68 -15.19
CA ASN A 373 -12.75 -24.54 -15.16
C ASN A 373 -11.50 -23.85 -14.58
N LYS A 374 -11.67 -23.04 -13.54
CA LYS A 374 -10.57 -22.28 -12.90
C LYS A 374 -10.65 -22.35 -11.38
N ASP A 375 -9.50 -22.26 -10.77
CA ASP A 375 -9.42 -21.93 -9.34
C ASP A 375 -9.54 -20.42 -9.17
N VAL A 376 -10.25 -19.99 -8.13
CA VAL A 376 -10.44 -18.57 -7.77
C VAL A 376 -9.94 -18.36 -6.34
N LEU A 377 -8.98 -17.48 -6.17
CA LEU A 377 -8.44 -17.10 -4.87
C LEU A 377 -8.87 -15.67 -4.51
N LEU A 378 -9.56 -15.53 -3.38
CA LEU A 378 -9.84 -14.24 -2.75
C LEU A 378 -8.74 -13.98 -1.71
N LEU A 379 -7.79 -13.09 -2.03
CA LEU A 379 -6.63 -12.76 -1.22
C LEU A 379 -6.71 -11.31 -0.77
N TYR A 380 -7.18 -11.08 0.44
CA TYR A 380 -7.34 -9.74 1.00
C TYR A 380 -6.67 -9.62 2.36
N SER A 381 -6.10 -8.46 2.65
CA SER A 381 -5.58 -8.15 3.97
C SER A 381 -6.69 -7.71 4.93
N THR A 382 -6.44 -7.89 6.22
CA THR A 382 -7.29 -7.34 7.29
C THR A 382 -7.43 -5.84 7.16
N THR A 383 -6.37 -5.12 6.75
CA THR A 383 -6.39 -3.68 6.52
C THR A 383 -7.41 -3.29 5.44
N VAL A 384 -7.38 -3.95 4.28
CA VAL A 384 -8.31 -3.59 3.19
C VAL A 384 -9.73 -3.99 3.53
N LEU A 385 -9.96 -5.17 4.09
CA LEU A 385 -11.30 -5.59 4.49
C LEU A 385 -11.91 -4.66 5.55
N ASN A 386 -11.08 -4.01 6.39
CA ASN A 386 -11.52 -3.15 7.49
C ASN A 386 -11.59 -1.65 7.13
N SER A 387 -10.89 -1.17 6.10
CA SER A 387 -10.71 0.28 5.91
C SER A 387 -10.97 0.80 4.50
N VAL A 388 -11.09 -0.08 3.49
CA VAL A 388 -11.27 0.32 2.09
C VAL A 388 -12.48 -0.38 1.50
N GLU A 389 -13.48 0.37 1.01
CA GLU A 389 -14.65 -0.23 0.36
C GLU A 389 -14.26 -0.92 -0.95
N LEU A 390 -14.53 -2.22 -1.05
CA LEU A 390 -14.47 -3.00 -2.30
C LEU A 390 -15.68 -2.65 -3.17
N LYS A 391 -15.46 -2.42 -4.46
CA LYS A 391 -16.50 -1.98 -5.40
C LYS A 391 -17.30 -3.15 -5.97
#